data_871735f5cb12ebe7ab514e1384e1754b
#
_entry.id   871735f5cb12ebe7ab514e1384e1754b
#
_cell.length_a   1.000
_cell.length_b   1.000
_cell.length_c   1.000
_cell.angle_alpha   90.00
_cell.angle_beta   90.00
_cell.angle_gamma   90.00
#
_symmetry.space_group_name_H-M   'P 1'
#
loop_
_entity.id
_entity.type
_entity.pdbx_description
1 polymer ?
#
loop_
_entity_poly.entity_id
_entity_poly.type
_entity_poly.pdbx_seq_one_letter_code
_entity_poly.pdbx_strand_id
1 'polypeptide(L)'
;MKQNLRLRNWKDKVLLAFSALMIVCCPTAALADPPAGNWQLKFSDDFNGSGLDTGKWTPCFYWAPNGCTNGGAGDLQWFSPNNVSVGGGVLRLRAERKPSNGLNYTSGMIASHDKFAFQYGYVEFRAKVPKGNGFWPTLWLLSQNKNWPPEIDVAEFVGSNTNNVHMTIHYKNGSGAHESSSGWWGGIDFSGGYHTYGLLWEADKLVWYVDGVERRRYTNSGNIPDEAMYVTATLALGKAWTNSPPDNSTPLPNNLEIDHIKVWQRN
;
A
#
# COMPACT_ATOMS: atom_id res chain seq x y z
N MET A 1 -58.87 77.20 -8.65
CA MET A 1 -57.52 76.70 -9.07
C MET A 1 -57.13 75.64 -8.06
N LYS A 2 -57.17 74.35 -8.44
CA LYS A 2 -56.84 73.25 -7.54
C LYS A 2 -55.51 72.66 -8.04
N GLN A 3 -54.42 72.73 -7.24
CA GLN A 3 -53.13 72.07 -7.51
C GLN A 3 -53.16 70.67 -6.93
N ASN A 4 -52.98 69.71 -7.78
CA ASN A 4 -52.76 68.27 -7.40
C ASN A 4 -51.34 68.03 -7.04
N LEU A 5 -51.01 67.73 -5.79
CA LEU A 5 -49.74 67.14 -5.37
C LEU A 5 -49.73 65.65 -5.62
N ARG A 6 -48.87 65.15 -6.46
CA ARG A 6 -48.60 63.73 -6.59
C ARG A 6 -47.49 63.30 -5.62
N LEU A 7 -47.86 62.44 -4.69
CA LEU A 7 -46.92 61.73 -3.81
C LEU A 7 -46.17 60.64 -4.62
N ARG A 8 -44.87 60.73 -4.61
CA ARG A 8 -43.98 59.67 -5.14
C ARG A 8 -43.72 58.68 -4.02
N ASN A 9 -44.21 57.47 -4.17
CA ASN A 9 -43.81 56.32 -3.33
C ASN A 9 -42.45 55.81 -3.80
N TRP A 10 -41.44 55.97 -2.98
CA TRP A 10 -40.13 55.36 -3.14
C TRP A 10 -40.11 54.09 -2.29
N LYS A 11 -40.19 52.90 -2.94
CA LYS A 11 -39.96 51.63 -2.29
C LYS A 11 -38.48 51.34 -2.34
N ASP A 12 -37.79 51.51 -1.22
CA ASP A 12 -36.39 51.06 -1.06
C ASP A 12 -36.36 49.53 -1.07
N LYS A 13 -35.80 48.97 -2.13
CA LYS A 13 -35.45 47.56 -2.18
C LYS A 13 -34.09 47.40 -1.53
N VAL A 14 -34.08 46.95 -0.28
CA VAL A 14 -32.85 46.46 0.36
C VAL A 14 -32.58 45.07 -0.23
N LEU A 15 -31.55 44.96 -1.09
CA LEU A 15 -30.98 43.66 -1.51
C LEU A 15 -30.05 43.18 -0.40
N LEU A 16 -30.50 42.19 0.36
CA LEU A 16 -29.64 41.40 1.22
C LEU A 16 -28.87 40.41 0.36
N ALA A 17 -27.59 40.71 0.12
CA ALA A 17 -26.66 39.76 -0.50
C ALA A 17 -26.26 38.72 0.55
N PHE A 18 -26.81 37.50 0.45
CA PHE A 18 -26.33 36.35 1.18
C PHE A 18 -25.03 35.86 0.52
N SER A 19 -23.90 36.20 1.09
CA SER A 19 -22.60 35.55 0.74
C SER A 19 -22.62 34.15 1.32
N ALA A 20 -22.94 33.16 0.51
CA ALA A 20 -22.71 31.75 0.87
C ALA A 20 -21.22 31.50 0.98
N LEU A 21 -20.71 31.41 2.20
CA LEU A 21 -19.34 30.94 2.47
C LEU A 21 -19.30 29.43 2.13
N MET A 22 -18.82 29.10 0.94
CA MET A 22 -18.50 27.71 0.62
C MET A 22 -17.29 27.30 1.48
N ILE A 23 -17.56 26.56 2.54
CA ILE A 23 -16.53 25.83 3.26
C ILE A 23 -16.07 24.72 2.31
N VAL A 24 -14.96 24.97 1.62
CA VAL A 24 -14.24 23.91 0.91
C VAL A 24 -13.68 23.00 1.98
N CYS A 25 -14.40 21.91 2.25
CA CYS A 25 -13.88 20.80 3.05
C CYS A 25 -12.78 20.14 2.22
N CYS A 26 -11.53 20.63 2.35
CA CYS A 26 -10.39 19.85 1.90
C CYS A 26 -10.45 18.54 2.68
N PRO A 27 -10.49 17.37 2.03
CA PRO A 27 -10.31 16.13 2.75
C PRO A 27 -8.92 16.20 3.40
N THR A 28 -8.89 16.34 4.72
CA THR A 28 -7.65 16.14 5.48
C THR A 28 -7.19 14.74 5.13
N ALA A 29 -6.00 14.63 4.51
CA ALA A 29 -5.36 13.34 4.37
C ALA A 29 -5.42 12.66 5.74
N ALA A 30 -6.02 11.46 5.80
CA ALA A 30 -6.06 10.70 7.04
C ALA A 30 -4.61 10.58 7.49
N LEU A 31 -4.29 11.14 8.66
CA LEU A 31 -2.95 11.00 9.24
C LEU A 31 -2.73 9.50 9.46
N ALA A 32 -1.53 9.02 9.14
CA ALA A 32 -1.10 7.70 9.51
C ALA A 32 -1.03 7.64 11.03
N ASP A 33 -2.04 7.03 11.65
CA ASP A 33 -2.13 6.91 13.10
C ASP A 33 -2.18 5.43 13.47
N PRO A 34 -1.24 4.96 14.30
CA PRO A 34 -1.35 3.62 14.87
C PRO A 34 -2.59 3.53 15.78
N PRO A 35 -3.10 2.31 16.06
CA PRO A 35 -4.17 2.12 17.03
C PRO A 35 -3.83 2.73 18.39
N ALA A 36 -4.85 3.01 19.23
CA ALA A 36 -4.64 3.64 20.53
C ALA A 36 -3.49 3.00 21.35
N GLY A 37 -2.62 3.84 21.91
CA GLY A 37 -1.43 3.42 22.69
C GLY A 37 -0.31 4.45 22.66
N ASN A 38 0.75 4.17 23.42
CA ASN A 38 1.95 4.98 23.39
C ASN A 38 2.91 4.44 22.34
N TRP A 39 3.04 5.17 21.24
CA TRP A 39 3.81 4.77 20.08
C TRP A 39 4.98 5.72 19.82
N GLN A 40 6.11 5.17 19.42
CA GLN A 40 7.25 5.90 18.90
C GLN A 40 7.45 5.56 17.43
N LEU A 41 7.49 6.56 16.57
CA LEU A 41 7.84 6.40 15.16
C LEU A 41 9.31 5.94 15.07
N LYS A 42 9.53 4.77 14.47
CA LYS A 42 10.88 4.17 14.30
C LYS A 42 11.40 4.28 12.87
N PHE A 43 10.50 4.30 11.92
CA PHE A 43 10.83 4.38 10.50
C PHE A 43 9.73 5.14 9.76
N SER A 44 10.13 5.99 8.83
CA SER A 44 9.19 6.63 7.91
C SER A 44 9.86 6.96 6.59
N ASP A 45 9.09 6.85 5.53
CA ASP A 45 9.39 7.46 4.24
C ASP A 45 8.08 7.99 3.63
N ASP A 46 8.02 9.29 3.43
CA ASP A 46 6.92 10.01 2.77
C ASP A 46 7.27 10.30 1.29
N PHE A 47 8.35 9.70 0.78
CA PHE A 47 8.82 9.79 -0.60
C PHE A 47 8.89 11.22 -1.18
N ASN A 48 9.22 12.20 -0.33
CA ASN A 48 9.30 13.62 -0.69
C ASN A 48 10.58 13.98 -1.46
N GLY A 49 11.49 13.02 -1.64
CA GLY A 49 12.74 13.20 -2.41
C GLY A 49 12.51 13.20 -3.92
N SER A 50 13.61 13.38 -4.66
CA SER A 50 13.66 13.27 -6.13
C SER A 50 14.13 11.89 -6.63
N GLY A 51 14.40 10.95 -5.72
CA GLY A 51 14.84 9.59 -6.00
C GLY A 51 14.67 8.69 -4.78
N LEU A 52 14.83 7.40 -4.98
CA LEU A 52 14.75 6.41 -3.90
C LEU A 52 15.86 6.63 -2.87
N ASP A 53 15.49 6.74 -1.59
CA ASP A 53 16.47 6.78 -0.49
C ASP A 53 17.13 5.40 -0.33
N THR A 54 18.32 5.26 -0.90
CA THR A 54 19.10 4.01 -0.84
C THR A 54 19.66 3.70 0.55
N GLY A 55 19.58 4.63 1.50
CA GLY A 55 19.83 4.39 2.92
C GLY A 55 18.70 3.61 3.58
N LYS A 56 17.49 3.69 3.07
CA LYS A 56 16.29 3.01 3.58
C LYS A 56 15.89 1.80 2.76
N TRP A 57 16.12 1.82 1.44
CA TRP A 57 15.55 0.86 0.51
C TRP A 57 16.58 0.26 -0.44
N THR A 58 16.38 -1.00 -0.76
CA THR A 58 17.01 -1.71 -1.88
C THR A 58 15.91 -2.05 -2.89
N PRO A 59 16.09 -1.74 -4.19
CA PRO A 59 15.09 -2.05 -5.21
C PRO A 59 15.20 -3.48 -5.73
N CYS A 60 15.69 -4.41 -4.91
CA CYS A 60 15.97 -5.80 -5.24
C CYS A 60 15.76 -6.69 -4.03
N PHE A 61 15.48 -7.98 -4.27
CA PHE A 61 15.60 -9.00 -3.23
C PHE A 61 17.05 -9.31 -2.93
N TYR A 62 17.38 -9.63 -1.67
CA TYR A 62 18.73 -9.98 -1.24
C TYR A 62 19.27 -11.27 -1.89
N TRP A 63 18.39 -12.17 -2.32
CA TRP A 63 18.75 -13.42 -2.98
C TRP A 63 18.94 -13.32 -4.49
N ALA A 64 18.81 -12.15 -5.06
CA ALA A 64 18.97 -11.91 -6.49
C ALA A 64 20.40 -11.56 -6.84
N PRO A 65 21.27 -12.52 -7.22
CA PRO A 65 22.72 -12.32 -7.33
C PRO A 65 23.13 -11.43 -8.51
N ASN A 66 22.31 -11.31 -9.55
CA ASN A 66 22.62 -10.57 -10.78
C ASN A 66 21.61 -9.47 -11.09
N GLY A 67 21.06 -8.85 -10.07
CA GLY A 67 20.02 -7.85 -10.20
C GLY A 67 18.69 -8.34 -9.63
N CYS A 68 17.64 -7.62 -9.87
CA CYS A 68 16.40 -7.76 -9.15
C CYS A 68 15.45 -8.75 -9.80
N THR A 69 15.79 -9.97 -9.97
CA THR A 69 14.78 -10.95 -10.37
C THR A 69 14.03 -11.48 -9.17
N ASN A 70 12.77 -11.82 -9.36
CA ASN A 70 12.11 -12.79 -8.52
C ASN A 70 12.13 -14.12 -9.27
N GLY A 71 12.70 -15.12 -8.66
CA GLY A 71 12.61 -16.50 -9.12
C GLY A 71 11.35 -17.21 -8.63
N GLY A 72 10.36 -16.48 -8.13
CA GLY A 72 9.12 -17.02 -7.58
C GLY A 72 8.30 -17.78 -8.60
N ALA A 73 7.62 -18.82 -8.15
CA ALA A 73 6.79 -19.67 -9.00
C ALA A 73 5.65 -18.88 -9.65
N GLY A 74 5.73 -18.67 -10.95
CA GLY A 74 4.69 -18.03 -11.75
C GLY A 74 4.82 -16.53 -11.94
N ASP A 75 5.90 -15.91 -11.47
CA ASP A 75 6.23 -14.53 -11.77
C ASP A 75 6.63 -14.37 -13.24
N LEU A 76 6.10 -13.35 -13.89
CA LEU A 76 6.29 -13.09 -15.31
C LEU A 76 7.19 -11.90 -15.60
N GLN A 77 7.53 -11.11 -14.56
CA GLN A 77 8.38 -9.94 -14.65
C GLN A 77 9.81 -10.20 -14.17
N TRP A 78 10.73 -9.43 -14.73
CA TRP A 78 12.03 -9.16 -14.13
C TRP A 78 11.92 -7.89 -13.29
N PHE A 79 12.19 -7.97 -11.98
CA PHE A 79 12.30 -6.74 -11.17
C PHE A 79 13.56 -5.97 -11.55
N SER A 80 13.44 -4.67 -11.68
CA SER A 80 14.52 -3.80 -12.12
C SER A 80 14.51 -2.48 -11.33
N PRO A 81 15.67 -1.98 -10.89
CA PRO A 81 15.77 -0.65 -10.26
C PRO A 81 15.23 0.47 -11.15
N ASN A 82 15.30 0.32 -12.48
CA ASN A 82 14.79 1.29 -13.45
C ASN A 82 13.26 1.40 -13.45
N ASN A 83 12.58 0.45 -12.83
CA ASN A 83 11.14 0.44 -12.65
C ASN A 83 10.69 1.01 -11.29
N VAL A 84 11.62 1.64 -10.56
CA VAL A 84 11.37 2.31 -9.28
C VAL A 84 11.66 3.80 -9.46
N SER A 85 10.70 4.64 -9.14
CA SER A 85 10.87 6.10 -9.20
C SER A 85 10.17 6.79 -8.03
N VAL A 86 10.76 7.91 -7.57
CA VAL A 86 10.20 8.78 -6.54
C VAL A 86 10.08 10.18 -7.11
N GLY A 87 8.95 10.82 -6.86
CA GLY A 87 8.73 12.19 -7.27
C GLY A 87 7.31 12.66 -6.99
N GLY A 88 7.18 13.93 -6.59
CA GLY A 88 5.89 14.52 -6.21
C GLY A 88 5.27 13.90 -4.96
N GLY A 89 6.10 13.46 -3.99
CA GLY A 89 5.63 12.83 -2.76
C GLY A 89 5.12 11.39 -2.94
N VAL A 90 5.53 10.70 -4.02
CA VAL A 90 5.02 9.36 -4.33
C VAL A 90 6.15 8.47 -4.83
N LEU A 91 6.25 7.27 -4.25
CA LEU A 91 6.98 6.15 -4.84
C LEU A 91 6.10 5.46 -5.89
N ARG A 92 6.70 5.15 -7.05
CA ARG A 92 6.05 4.37 -8.10
C ARG A 92 6.85 3.11 -8.39
N LEU A 93 6.21 1.98 -8.23
CA LEU A 93 6.68 0.68 -8.72
C LEU A 93 5.97 0.42 -10.04
N ARG A 94 6.71 0.49 -11.16
CA ARG A 94 6.15 0.48 -12.50
C ARG A 94 6.25 -0.89 -13.15
N ALA A 95 5.13 -1.45 -13.55
CA ALA A 95 5.08 -2.62 -14.42
C ALA A 95 4.95 -2.20 -15.88
N GLU A 96 5.72 -2.83 -16.76
CA GLU A 96 5.69 -2.53 -18.19
C GLU A 96 5.99 -3.74 -19.07
N ARG A 97 5.48 -3.72 -20.28
CA ARG A 97 5.77 -4.72 -21.31
C ARG A 97 7.16 -4.39 -21.92
N LYS A 98 8.18 -4.87 -21.27
CA LYS A 98 9.58 -4.69 -21.66
C LYS A 98 10.35 -5.97 -21.39
N PRO A 99 10.77 -6.68 -22.43
CA PRO A 99 11.54 -7.92 -22.27
C PRO A 99 12.87 -7.67 -21.54
N SER A 100 13.17 -8.53 -20.58
CA SER A 100 14.43 -8.51 -19.84
C SER A 100 14.74 -9.90 -19.28
N ASN A 101 15.98 -10.35 -19.43
CA ASN A 101 16.46 -11.60 -18.86
C ASN A 101 15.57 -12.83 -19.15
N GLY A 102 15.04 -12.92 -20.37
CA GLY A 102 14.17 -14.01 -20.79
C GLY A 102 12.72 -13.92 -20.36
N LEU A 103 12.34 -12.87 -19.62
CA LEU A 103 10.96 -12.57 -19.25
C LEU A 103 10.40 -11.44 -20.12
N ASN A 104 9.07 -11.42 -20.32
CA ASN A 104 8.43 -10.48 -21.22
C ASN A 104 8.10 -9.13 -20.59
N TYR A 105 8.27 -8.99 -19.28
CA TYR A 105 7.89 -7.81 -18.51
C TYR A 105 9.02 -7.40 -17.58
N THR A 106 9.05 -6.10 -17.26
CA THR A 106 9.81 -5.60 -16.12
C THR A 106 8.85 -4.96 -15.12
N SER A 107 9.25 -4.96 -13.83
CA SER A 107 8.49 -4.30 -12.78
C SER A 107 9.39 -3.79 -11.66
N GLY A 108 8.80 -3.04 -10.72
CA GLY A 108 9.49 -2.45 -9.58
C GLY A 108 9.19 -3.14 -8.26
N MET A 109 10.15 -3.07 -7.35
CA MET A 109 10.03 -3.46 -5.95
C MET A 109 10.93 -2.61 -5.07
N ILE A 110 10.64 -2.56 -3.77
CA ILE A 110 11.54 -2.06 -2.73
C ILE A 110 11.55 -3.01 -1.52
N ALA A 111 12.68 -3.07 -0.84
CA ALA A 111 12.83 -3.82 0.40
C ALA A 111 13.76 -3.08 1.37
N SER A 112 13.44 -3.10 2.66
CA SER A 112 14.30 -2.52 3.71
C SER A 112 15.29 -3.51 4.31
N HIS A 113 15.52 -4.65 3.69
CA HIS A 113 16.46 -5.68 4.13
C HIS A 113 17.86 -5.09 4.39
N ASP A 114 18.48 -5.44 5.52
CA ASP A 114 19.79 -4.94 6.00
C ASP A 114 19.86 -3.41 6.23
N LYS A 115 18.74 -2.70 6.18
CA LYS A 115 18.65 -1.26 6.42
C LYS A 115 17.71 -0.93 7.58
N PHE A 116 16.55 -1.56 7.61
CA PHE A 116 15.59 -1.45 8.68
C PHE A 116 14.78 -2.75 8.79
N ALA A 117 14.71 -3.27 10.00
CA ALA A 117 13.82 -4.36 10.39
C ALA A 117 13.29 -4.09 11.80
N PHE A 118 12.15 -4.65 12.13
CA PHE A 118 11.53 -4.50 13.45
C PHE A 118 10.88 -5.81 13.89
N GLN A 119 10.75 -5.99 15.17
CA GLN A 119 9.97 -7.05 15.79
C GLN A 119 8.90 -6.40 16.65
N TYR A 120 7.65 -6.75 16.38
CA TYR A 120 6.45 -6.17 16.97
C TYR A 120 6.33 -4.65 16.77
N GLY A 121 5.11 -4.21 16.56
CA GLY A 121 4.82 -2.81 16.28
C GLY A 121 3.58 -2.64 15.41
N TYR A 122 3.46 -1.47 14.82
CA TYR A 122 2.46 -1.14 13.82
C TYR A 122 3.16 -0.64 12.56
N VAL A 123 2.88 -1.28 11.43
CA VAL A 123 3.31 -0.80 10.12
C VAL A 123 2.11 -0.32 9.33
N GLU A 124 2.28 0.78 8.62
CA GLU A 124 1.27 1.32 7.72
C GLU A 124 1.87 1.68 6.38
N PHE A 125 1.12 1.32 5.34
CA PHE A 125 1.34 1.74 3.96
C PHE A 125 0.14 2.57 3.52
N ARG A 126 0.38 3.71 2.87
CA ARG A 126 -0.66 4.41 2.13
C ARG A 126 -0.39 4.26 0.65
N ALA A 127 -1.27 3.54 -0.05
CA ALA A 127 -1.02 3.15 -1.43
C ALA A 127 -2.28 3.15 -2.29
N LYS A 128 -2.07 3.28 -3.61
CA LYS A 128 -3.06 3.08 -4.66
C LYS A 128 -2.60 1.96 -5.58
N VAL A 129 -3.43 0.93 -5.75
CA VAL A 129 -3.09 -0.25 -6.53
C VAL A 129 -3.53 -0.13 -7.99
N PRO A 130 -2.78 -0.72 -8.94
CA PRO A 130 -3.19 -0.77 -10.33
C PRO A 130 -4.31 -1.80 -10.55
N LYS A 131 -5.21 -1.53 -11.50
CA LYS A 131 -6.27 -2.45 -11.94
C LYS A 131 -5.95 -3.01 -13.32
N GLY A 132 -6.14 -4.31 -13.49
CA GLY A 132 -5.96 -5.02 -14.76
C GLY A 132 -5.45 -6.45 -14.57
N ASN A 133 -5.68 -7.30 -15.55
CA ASN A 133 -5.23 -8.69 -15.51
C ASN A 133 -3.72 -8.78 -15.30
N GLY A 134 -3.29 -9.73 -14.47
CA GLY A 134 -1.89 -10.02 -14.19
C GLY A 134 -1.22 -9.14 -13.15
N PHE A 135 -1.75 -7.98 -12.79
CA PHE A 135 -1.17 -7.21 -11.69
C PHE A 135 -1.36 -7.91 -10.35
N TRP A 136 -0.27 -7.94 -9.61
CA TRP A 136 -0.19 -8.56 -8.28
C TRP A 136 0.61 -7.63 -7.34
N PRO A 137 0.00 -6.52 -6.90
CA PRO A 137 0.63 -5.64 -5.94
C PRO A 137 0.55 -6.25 -4.53
N THR A 138 1.69 -6.24 -3.80
CA THR A 138 1.79 -6.74 -2.42
C THR A 138 2.59 -5.78 -1.55
N LEU A 139 2.07 -5.54 -0.33
CA LEU A 139 2.67 -4.79 0.76
C LEU A 139 2.85 -5.79 1.91
N TRP A 140 4.08 -6.11 2.28
CA TRP A 140 4.36 -7.31 3.05
C TRP A 140 5.64 -7.23 3.88
N LEU A 141 5.82 -8.18 4.78
CA LEU A 141 6.98 -8.30 5.66
C LEU A 141 7.64 -9.66 5.47
N LEU A 142 8.97 -9.67 5.48
CA LEU A 142 9.79 -10.88 5.39
C LEU A 142 10.81 -10.94 6.52
N SER A 143 11.23 -12.15 6.89
CA SER A 143 12.25 -12.38 7.90
C SER A 143 13.59 -11.75 7.54
N GLN A 144 14.15 -10.95 8.47
CA GLN A 144 15.52 -10.42 8.34
C GLN A 144 16.56 -11.53 8.36
N ASN A 145 16.26 -12.69 8.95
CA ASN A 145 17.15 -13.84 9.03
C ASN A 145 17.23 -14.67 7.74
N LYS A 146 16.56 -14.21 6.66
CA LYS A 146 16.54 -14.89 5.35
C LYS A 146 15.84 -16.25 5.36
N ASN A 147 15.08 -16.54 6.41
CA ASN A 147 14.23 -17.72 6.49
C ASN A 147 12.90 -17.48 5.76
N TRP A 148 12.35 -18.53 5.19
CA TRP A 148 10.97 -18.51 4.70
C TRP A 148 10.27 -19.85 4.99
N PRO A 149 9.06 -19.89 5.51
CA PRO A 149 8.46 -18.79 6.27
C PRO A 149 9.30 -18.37 7.47
N PRO A 150 9.01 -17.21 8.13
CA PRO A 150 7.74 -16.45 8.15
C PRO A 150 7.62 -15.37 7.06
N GLU A 151 6.34 -15.03 6.74
CA GLU A 151 5.94 -13.90 5.90
C GLU A 151 4.60 -13.37 6.41
N ILE A 152 4.40 -12.04 6.35
CA ILE A 152 3.11 -11.43 6.67
C ILE A 152 2.71 -10.49 5.52
N ASP A 153 1.62 -10.82 4.82
CA ASP A 153 1.03 -9.95 3.82
C ASP A 153 0.09 -8.96 4.50
N VAL A 154 0.50 -7.70 4.52
CA VAL A 154 -0.32 -6.61 5.06
C VAL A 154 -1.47 -6.32 4.12
N ALA A 155 -1.20 -6.27 2.82
CA ALA A 155 -2.22 -6.11 1.79
C ALA A 155 -1.73 -6.70 0.47
N GLU A 156 -2.50 -7.60 -0.09
CA GLU A 156 -2.21 -8.28 -1.35
C GLU A 156 -3.45 -8.24 -2.25
N PHE A 157 -3.25 -8.01 -3.56
CA PHE A 157 -4.36 -7.81 -4.49
C PHE A 157 -4.22 -8.63 -5.76
N VAL A 158 -5.38 -9.07 -6.25
CA VAL A 158 -5.54 -9.58 -7.62
C VAL A 158 -5.99 -8.44 -8.50
N GLY A 159 -5.15 -7.97 -9.40
CA GLY A 159 -5.44 -6.79 -10.23
C GLY A 159 -6.68 -6.90 -11.10
N SER A 160 -7.11 -8.11 -11.48
CA SER A 160 -8.39 -8.34 -12.16
C SER A 160 -9.61 -8.16 -11.25
N ASN A 161 -9.41 -8.11 -9.91
CA ASN A 161 -10.46 -7.88 -8.91
C ASN A 161 -9.93 -7.02 -7.76
N THR A 162 -9.77 -5.73 -7.99
CA THR A 162 -9.30 -4.77 -6.98
C THR A 162 -10.34 -4.40 -5.93
N ASN A 163 -11.48 -5.07 -5.90
CA ASN A 163 -12.51 -4.86 -4.85
C ASN A 163 -12.24 -5.64 -3.57
N ASN A 164 -11.21 -6.49 -3.56
CA ASN A 164 -10.83 -7.29 -2.41
C ASN A 164 -9.34 -7.06 -2.07
N VAL A 165 -9.05 -6.89 -0.78
CA VAL A 165 -7.70 -6.95 -0.21
C VAL A 165 -7.55 -8.26 0.54
N HIS A 166 -6.47 -8.98 0.27
CA HIS A 166 -6.12 -10.22 0.95
C HIS A 166 -5.07 -9.93 2.01
N MET A 167 -5.15 -10.64 3.12
CA MET A 167 -4.31 -10.48 4.31
C MET A 167 -3.92 -11.86 4.78
N THR A 168 -2.62 -12.16 4.83
CA THR A 168 -2.14 -13.52 5.05
C THR A 168 -0.99 -13.53 6.06
N ILE A 169 -0.88 -14.60 6.82
CA ILE A 169 0.33 -15.00 7.53
C ILE A 169 0.77 -16.35 7.00
N HIS A 170 2.06 -16.48 6.65
CA HIS A 170 2.72 -17.72 6.31
C HIS A 170 3.66 -18.13 7.45
N TYR A 171 3.58 -19.38 7.88
CA TYR A 171 4.32 -19.90 9.03
C TYR A 171 4.73 -21.37 8.83
N LYS A 172 5.64 -21.85 9.66
CA LYS A 172 5.92 -23.29 9.78
C LYS A 172 5.05 -23.88 10.86
N ASN A 173 4.38 -24.97 10.56
CA ASN A 173 3.63 -25.73 11.55
C ASN A 173 4.56 -26.54 12.47
N GLY A 174 3.99 -27.25 13.43
CA GLY A 174 4.75 -28.07 14.38
C GLY A 174 5.60 -29.20 13.76
N SER A 175 5.38 -29.56 12.48
CA SER A 175 6.22 -30.50 11.72
C SER A 175 7.29 -29.78 10.87
N GLY A 176 7.34 -28.46 10.89
CA GLY A 176 8.24 -27.66 10.06
C GLY A 176 7.73 -27.42 8.63
N ALA A 177 6.54 -27.91 8.28
CA ALA A 177 5.95 -27.68 6.97
C ALA A 177 5.34 -26.28 6.88
N HIS A 178 5.41 -25.68 5.67
CA HIS A 178 4.74 -24.41 5.40
C HIS A 178 3.23 -24.55 5.49
N GLU A 179 2.62 -23.63 6.22
CA GLU A 179 1.17 -23.39 6.27
C GLU A 179 0.90 -21.89 6.19
N SER A 180 -0.37 -21.55 5.91
CA SER A 180 -0.81 -20.15 5.90
C SER A 180 -2.20 -20.02 6.50
N SER A 181 -2.48 -18.82 7.02
CA SER A 181 -3.83 -18.40 7.38
C SER A 181 -4.14 -17.13 6.61
N SER A 182 -5.12 -17.21 5.72
CA SER A 182 -5.54 -16.11 4.85
C SER A 182 -6.93 -15.63 5.22
N GLY A 183 -7.20 -14.35 4.95
CA GLY A 183 -8.51 -13.74 4.97
C GLY A 183 -8.57 -12.61 3.96
N TRP A 184 -9.76 -12.12 3.67
CA TRP A 184 -9.95 -10.99 2.79
C TRP A 184 -11.05 -10.06 3.29
N TRP A 185 -10.98 -8.82 2.87
CA TRP A 185 -12.03 -7.83 3.07
C TRP A 185 -12.25 -7.06 1.77
N GLY A 186 -13.48 -6.62 1.51
CA GLY A 186 -13.80 -5.93 0.27
C GLY A 186 -15.07 -5.11 0.32
N GLY A 187 -15.49 -4.65 -0.86
CA GLY A 187 -16.69 -3.83 -1.03
C GLY A 187 -16.41 -2.43 -1.58
N ILE A 188 -15.12 -2.08 -1.77
CA ILE A 188 -14.69 -0.83 -2.44
C ILE A 188 -13.67 -1.17 -3.52
N ASP A 189 -13.53 -0.33 -4.54
CA ASP A 189 -12.48 -0.48 -5.57
C ASP A 189 -11.20 0.23 -5.10
N PHE A 190 -10.23 -0.54 -4.62
CA PHE A 190 -8.95 -0.04 -4.12
C PHE A 190 -8.06 0.62 -5.20
N SER A 191 -8.41 0.47 -6.48
CA SER A 191 -7.72 1.17 -7.58
C SER A 191 -8.23 2.59 -7.79
N GLY A 192 -9.35 2.97 -7.16
CA GLY A 192 -9.99 4.27 -7.32
C GLY A 192 -9.27 5.42 -6.61
N GLY A 193 -8.45 5.13 -5.61
CA GLY A 193 -7.76 6.13 -4.79
C GLY A 193 -6.68 5.55 -3.89
N TYR A 194 -6.09 6.41 -3.05
CA TYR A 194 -5.18 5.98 -2.01
C TYR A 194 -5.97 5.50 -0.79
N HIS A 195 -5.55 4.36 -0.26
CA HIS A 195 -6.05 3.76 0.98
C HIS A 195 -4.91 3.48 1.93
N THR A 196 -5.19 3.40 3.24
CA THR A 196 -4.21 2.97 4.23
C THR A 196 -4.39 1.49 4.56
N TYR A 197 -3.27 0.78 4.61
CA TYR A 197 -3.18 -0.63 4.96
C TYR A 197 -2.24 -0.78 6.13
N GLY A 198 -2.80 -1.14 7.28
CA GLY A 198 -2.06 -1.24 8.54
C GLY A 198 -2.01 -2.66 9.09
N LEU A 199 -0.91 -2.98 9.77
CA LEU A 199 -0.76 -4.20 10.53
C LEU A 199 -0.26 -3.88 11.94
N LEU A 200 -1.06 -4.20 12.95
CA LEU A 200 -0.60 -4.33 14.32
C LEU A 200 -0.05 -5.75 14.51
N TRP A 201 1.21 -5.85 14.85
CA TRP A 201 1.89 -7.10 15.13
C TRP A 201 2.38 -7.08 16.58
N GLU A 202 1.79 -7.94 17.40
CA GLU A 202 2.15 -8.20 18.79
C GLU A 202 2.47 -9.69 18.98
N ALA A 203 3.04 -10.07 20.09
CA ALA A 203 3.45 -11.46 20.33
C ALA A 203 2.27 -12.44 20.36
N ASP A 204 1.08 -11.95 20.66
CA ASP A 204 -0.14 -12.76 20.83
C ASP A 204 -1.17 -12.58 19.71
N LYS A 205 -0.98 -11.61 18.81
CA LYS A 205 -1.94 -11.33 17.73
C LYS A 205 -1.34 -10.55 16.57
N LEU A 206 -1.96 -10.75 15.41
CA LEU A 206 -1.88 -9.87 14.25
C LEU A 206 -3.25 -9.25 14.01
N VAL A 207 -3.30 -7.94 13.75
CA VAL A 207 -4.54 -7.23 13.43
C VAL A 207 -4.32 -6.37 12.20
N TRP A 208 -5.09 -6.63 11.16
CA TRP A 208 -5.04 -5.88 9.92
C TRP A 208 -6.09 -4.78 9.89
N TYR A 209 -5.70 -3.61 9.42
CA TYR A 209 -6.55 -2.43 9.29
C TYR A 209 -6.60 -1.98 7.82
N VAL A 210 -7.77 -1.51 7.40
CA VAL A 210 -7.94 -0.77 6.14
C VAL A 210 -8.65 0.52 6.47
N ASP A 211 -8.04 1.65 6.07
CA ASP A 211 -8.51 3.00 6.37
C ASP A 211 -8.80 3.20 7.87
N GLY A 212 -7.88 2.73 8.72
CA GLY A 212 -7.95 2.83 10.18
C GLY A 212 -8.97 1.90 10.85
N VAL A 213 -9.69 1.06 10.09
CA VAL A 213 -10.70 0.15 10.64
C VAL A 213 -10.18 -1.29 10.61
N GLU A 214 -10.26 -1.98 11.77
CA GLU A 214 -9.92 -3.40 11.87
C GLU A 214 -10.75 -4.23 10.88
N ARG A 215 -10.09 -5.06 10.06
CA ARG A 215 -10.74 -5.93 9.07
C ARG A 215 -10.47 -7.40 9.31
N ARG A 216 -9.33 -7.72 9.94
CA ARG A 216 -8.96 -9.10 10.23
C ARG A 216 -8.14 -9.16 11.52
N ARG A 217 -8.29 -10.26 12.24
CA ARG A 217 -7.50 -10.59 13.44
C ARG A 217 -7.09 -12.06 13.40
N TYR A 218 -5.85 -12.33 13.81
CA TYR A 218 -5.28 -13.65 14.00
C TYR A 218 -4.65 -13.74 15.39
N THR A 219 -4.98 -14.77 16.17
CA THR A 219 -4.61 -14.86 17.60
C THR A 219 -3.93 -16.17 17.99
N ASN A 220 -3.58 -17.04 17.01
CA ASN A 220 -2.76 -18.21 17.31
C ASN A 220 -1.30 -17.80 17.49
N SER A 221 -0.92 -17.50 18.72
CA SER A 221 0.40 -16.98 19.08
C SER A 221 1.55 -17.91 18.71
N GLY A 222 1.30 -19.24 18.68
CA GLY A 222 2.33 -20.22 18.31
C GLY A 222 2.81 -20.14 16.85
N ASN A 223 2.08 -19.40 16.01
CA ASN A 223 2.43 -19.22 14.60
C ASN A 223 2.85 -17.79 14.25
N ILE A 224 2.74 -16.85 15.23
CA ILE A 224 3.11 -15.46 15.02
C ILE A 224 4.64 -15.36 15.04
N PRO A 225 5.26 -14.72 14.03
CA PRO A 225 6.70 -14.53 14.03
C PRO A 225 7.20 -13.80 15.27
N ASP A 226 8.29 -14.30 15.85
CA ASP A 226 8.99 -13.75 17.01
C ASP A 226 10.41 -13.29 16.66
N GLU A 227 10.66 -13.00 15.39
CA GLU A 227 11.94 -12.53 14.85
C GLU A 227 11.77 -11.20 14.09
N ALA A 228 12.86 -10.45 13.94
CA ALA A 228 12.82 -9.20 13.20
C ALA A 228 12.43 -9.43 11.72
N MET A 229 11.53 -8.60 11.23
CA MET A 229 11.08 -8.63 9.82
C MET A 229 11.33 -7.27 9.16
N TYR A 230 11.67 -7.30 7.88
CA TYR A 230 11.85 -6.10 7.07
C TYR A 230 10.63 -5.83 6.19
N VAL A 231 10.48 -4.59 5.79
CA VAL A 231 9.35 -4.10 4.99
C VAL A 231 9.63 -4.28 3.50
N THR A 232 8.64 -4.75 2.76
CA THR A 232 8.73 -4.96 1.32
C THR A 232 7.47 -4.46 0.62
N ALA A 233 7.63 -3.91 -0.58
CA ALA A 233 6.55 -3.63 -1.51
C ALA A 233 6.92 -4.08 -2.91
N THR A 234 6.01 -4.78 -3.58
CA THR A 234 6.22 -5.32 -4.92
C THR A 234 5.02 -5.06 -5.82
N LEU A 235 5.28 -4.82 -7.10
CA LEU A 235 4.28 -4.95 -8.14
C LEU A 235 4.65 -6.13 -9.02
N ALA A 236 4.27 -7.34 -8.61
CA ALA A 236 4.47 -8.51 -9.43
C ALA A 236 3.48 -8.58 -10.61
N LEU A 237 3.86 -9.33 -11.63
CA LEU A 237 3.01 -9.75 -12.73
C LEU A 237 3.02 -11.28 -12.78
N GLY A 238 1.85 -11.89 -12.58
CA GLY A 238 1.83 -13.34 -12.45
C GLY A 238 0.50 -13.95 -12.81
N LYS A 239 0.49 -15.29 -12.84
CA LYS A 239 -0.72 -16.06 -13.07
C LYS A 239 -0.97 -17.11 -11.97
N ALA A 240 0.03 -17.45 -11.18
CA ALA A 240 -0.06 -18.57 -10.26
C ALA A 240 -1.19 -18.37 -9.24
N TRP A 241 -1.08 -17.36 -8.40
CA TRP A 241 -2.11 -17.04 -7.41
C TRP A 241 -3.28 -16.25 -7.99
N THR A 242 -3.00 -15.29 -8.87
CA THR A 242 -4.03 -14.41 -9.45
C THR A 242 -4.97 -15.13 -10.41
N ASN A 243 -4.57 -16.27 -10.95
CA ASN A 243 -5.24 -17.03 -12.02
C ASN A 243 -5.68 -16.16 -13.22
N SER A 244 -5.03 -15.01 -13.40
CA SER A 244 -5.37 -14.01 -14.43
C SER A 244 -4.08 -13.39 -14.96
N PRO A 245 -3.38 -14.03 -15.91
CA PRO A 245 -2.13 -13.50 -16.46
C PRO A 245 -2.38 -12.19 -17.22
N PRO A 246 -1.34 -11.34 -17.38
CA PRO A 246 -1.42 -10.19 -18.26
C PRO A 246 -1.83 -10.60 -19.69
N ASP A 247 -2.70 -9.82 -20.29
CA ASP A 247 -3.19 -9.98 -21.68
C ASP A 247 -3.10 -8.66 -22.45
N ASN A 248 -3.74 -8.61 -23.62
CA ASN A 248 -3.74 -7.39 -24.44
C ASN A 248 -4.58 -6.26 -23.86
N SER A 249 -5.50 -6.55 -22.92
CA SER A 249 -6.30 -5.55 -22.20
C SER A 249 -5.61 -5.01 -20.96
N THR A 250 -4.52 -5.65 -20.51
CA THR A 250 -3.76 -5.20 -19.33
C THR A 250 -3.18 -3.81 -19.60
N PRO A 251 -3.54 -2.79 -18.80
CA PRO A 251 -3.15 -1.40 -19.06
C PRO A 251 -1.70 -1.16 -18.66
N LEU A 252 -0.76 -1.69 -19.43
CA LEU A 252 0.67 -1.48 -19.27
C LEU A 252 1.16 -0.32 -20.15
N PRO A 253 2.03 0.57 -19.64
CA PRO A 253 2.61 0.55 -18.30
C PRO A 253 1.65 1.06 -17.23
N ASN A 254 1.77 0.52 -16.00
CA ASN A 254 0.98 0.97 -14.85
C ASN A 254 1.81 0.89 -13.55
N ASN A 255 1.34 1.51 -12.47
CA ASN A 255 2.10 1.64 -11.24
C ASN A 255 1.30 1.17 -10.02
N LEU A 256 1.99 0.54 -9.08
CA LEU A 256 1.66 0.62 -7.67
C LEU A 256 2.23 1.95 -7.15
N GLU A 257 1.37 2.84 -6.67
CA GLU A 257 1.76 4.13 -6.11
C GLU A 257 1.71 4.08 -4.59
N ILE A 258 2.78 4.50 -3.92
CA ILE A 258 2.88 4.51 -2.46
C ILE A 258 3.19 5.95 -2.01
N ASP A 259 2.29 6.51 -1.21
CA ASP A 259 2.40 7.85 -0.63
C ASP A 259 3.35 7.84 0.58
N HIS A 260 3.18 6.86 1.49
CA HIS A 260 4.11 6.68 2.60
C HIS A 260 4.17 5.24 3.10
N ILE A 261 5.27 4.96 3.82
CA ILE A 261 5.46 3.75 4.63
C ILE A 261 5.97 4.20 5.99
N LYS A 262 5.29 3.79 7.07
CA LYS A 262 5.64 4.19 8.44
C LYS A 262 5.59 2.99 9.37
N VAL A 263 6.53 2.94 10.34
CA VAL A 263 6.58 1.90 11.36
C VAL A 263 6.70 2.54 12.73
N TRP A 264 5.85 2.12 13.65
CA TRP A 264 5.88 2.51 15.06
C TRP A 264 6.09 1.29 15.95
N GLN A 265 6.76 1.48 17.05
CA GLN A 265 6.87 0.49 18.11
C GLN A 265 6.34 1.08 19.43
N ARG A 266 5.86 0.23 20.32
CA ARG A 266 5.45 0.68 21.66
C ARG A 266 6.65 1.14 22.48
N ASN A 267 6.44 2.17 23.32
CA ASN A 267 7.43 2.62 24.31
C ASN A 267 7.52 1.61 25.45
#